data_76aeaf6b048580c1f332c75bea5fd11e
#
_entry.id   76aeaf6b048580c1f332c75bea5fd11e
#
_cell.length_a   1.000
_cell.length_b   1.000
_cell.length_c   1.000
_cell.angle_alpha   90.00
_cell.angle_beta   90.00
_cell.angle_gamma   90.00
#
_symmetry.space_group_name_H-M   'P 1'
#
loop_
_entity.id
_entity.type
_entity.pdbx_description
1 polymer ?
#
loop_
_entity_poly.entity_id
_entity_poly.type
_entity_poly.pdbx_seq_one_letter_code
_entity_poly.pdbx_strand_id
1 'polypeptide(L)'
;MNSFLEIIKHNGLVVSSPKIKLFQTKIRFLGYNIYQGKISPINKVIKFADKFPDEILDKSQLQRFLGSLNYVADFYQNLRKQCKPLFDRLQNNPPPWTSVPTSIVQDIKKYVKTLPCLGISTINSFKIVETDASDIRYGSILKQRINPDSPEQIVRFHFGVWNKA
;
A
#
# COMPACT_ATOMS: atom_id res chain seq x y z
N MET A 1 -20.15 20.88 10.11
CA MET A 1 -18.92 21.71 10.25
C MET A 1 -18.85 22.42 11.58
N ASN A 2 -19.98 22.96 12.08
CA ASN A 2 -20.01 23.67 13.38
C ASN A 2 -19.56 22.78 14.54
N SER A 3 -20.01 21.53 14.64
CA SER A 3 -19.60 20.60 15.69
C SER A 3 -18.09 20.30 15.69
N PHE A 4 -17.44 20.25 14.53
CA PHE A 4 -15.98 20.07 14.45
C PHE A 4 -15.23 21.29 15.00
N LEU A 5 -15.66 22.50 14.64
CA LEU A 5 -15.07 23.74 15.15
C LEU A 5 -15.31 23.93 16.65
N GLU A 6 -16.47 23.53 17.16
CA GLU A 6 -16.78 23.51 18.58
C GLU A 6 -15.90 22.57 19.36
N ILE A 7 -15.66 21.35 18.86
CA ILE A 7 -14.74 20.37 19.47
C ILE A 7 -13.32 20.94 19.53
N ILE A 8 -12.83 21.54 18.45
CA ILE A 8 -11.50 22.15 18.40
C ILE A 8 -11.39 23.25 19.45
N LYS A 9 -12.36 24.17 19.48
CA LYS A 9 -12.40 25.30 20.40
C LYS A 9 -12.47 24.81 21.85
N HIS A 10 -13.34 23.85 22.13
CA HIS A 10 -13.52 23.29 23.49
C HIS A 10 -12.24 22.61 24.01
N ASN A 11 -11.46 21.96 23.15
CA ASN A 11 -10.23 21.29 23.51
C ASN A 11 -8.97 22.20 23.39
N GLY A 12 -9.13 23.48 23.16
CA GLY A 12 -8.01 24.43 23.06
C GLY A 12 -7.04 24.16 21.90
N LEU A 13 -7.48 23.45 20.86
CA LEU A 13 -6.64 23.09 19.73
C LEU A 13 -6.48 24.28 18.79
N VAL A 14 -5.23 24.62 18.46
CA VAL A 14 -4.92 25.69 17.50
C VAL A 14 -4.84 25.09 16.10
N VAL A 15 -5.65 25.60 15.20
CA VAL A 15 -5.71 25.15 13.80
C VAL A 15 -5.06 26.21 12.91
N SER A 16 -4.08 25.77 12.12
CA SER A 16 -3.38 26.66 11.18
C SER A 16 -4.22 26.91 9.93
N SER A 17 -4.78 28.10 9.80
CA SER A 17 -5.59 28.51 8.65
C SER A 17 -4.94 28.21 7.28
N PRO A 18 -3.64 28.48 7.04
CA PRO A 18 -3.00 28.17 5.77
C PRO A 18 -2.92 26.67 5.45
N LYS A 19 -3.03 25.80 6.46
CA LYS A 19 -2.94 24.34 6.30
C LYS A 19 -4.31 23.67 6.18
N ILE A 20 -5.39 24.40 6.45
CA ILE A 20 -6.75 23.88 6.33
C ILE A 20 -7.14 23.84 4.86
N LYS A 21 -7.61 22.67 4.41
CA LYS A 21 -8.18 22.47 3.08
C LYS A 21 -9.57 21.87 3.23
N LEU A 22 -10.60 22.68 3.09
CA LEU A 22 -11.99 22.27 3.21
C LEU A 22 -12.60 22.03 1.82
N PHE A 23 -13.60 21.16 1.76
CA PHE A 23 -14.42 20.88 0.58
C PHE A 23 -13.61 20.47 -0.67
N GLN A 24 -12.50 19.77 -0.45
CA GLN A 24 -11.70 19.26 -1.56
C GLN A 24 -12.28 17.96 -2.09
N THR A 25 -12.43 17.86 -3.40
CA THR A 25 -12.85 16.61 -4.09
C THR A 25 -11.72 15.59 -4.17
N LYS A 26 -10.47 16.07 -4.08
CA LYS A 26 -9.26 15.25 -4.05
C LYS A 26 -8.35 15.73 -2.93
N ILE A 27 -8.00 14.81 -2.04
CA ILE A 27 -7.11 15.09 -0.91
C ILE A 27 -5.89 14.18 -0.94
N ARG A 28 -4.80 14.68 -0.39
CA ARG A 28 -3.62 13.87 -0.10
C ARG A 28 -3.55 13.63 1.40
N PHE A 29 -3.54 12.36 1.80
CA PHE A 29 -3.55 11.96 3.20
C PHE A 29 -2.57 10.78 3.42
N LEU A 30 -1.63 10.92 4.34
CA LEU A 30 -0.65 9.89 4.75
C LEU A 30 0.06 9.18 3.57
N GLY A 31 0.40 9.92 2.51
CA GLY A 31 1.09 9.33 1.36
C GLY A 31 0.18 8.76 0.27
N TYR A 32 -1.13 8.92 0.42
CA TYR A 32 -2.13 8.48 -0.54
C TYR A 32 -2.90 9.65 -1.14
N ASN A 33 -3.40 9.47 -2.35
CA ASN A 33 -4.44 10.31 -2.93
C ASN A 33 -5.79 9.65 -2.67
N ILE A 34 -6.74 10.42 -2.17
CA ILE A 34 -8.15 10.02 -2.00
C ILE A 34 -8.97 10.85 -2.98
N TYR A 35 -9.71 10.18 -3.86
CA TYR A 35 -10.54 10.81 -4.87
C TYR A 35 -11.70 9.89 -5.25
N GLN A 36 -12.93 10.42 -5.23
CA GLN A 36 -14.14 9.71 -5.63
C GLN A 36 -14.26 8.30 -4.99
N GLY A 37 -14.06 8.20 -3.67
CA GLY A 37 -14.16 6.93 -2.96
C GLY A 37 -13.05 5.92 -3.26
N LYS A 38 -11.97 6.35 -3.89
CA LYS A 38 -10.80 5.51 -4.21
C LYS A 38 -9.55 6.04 -3.54
N ILE A 39 -8.65 5.13 -3.19
CA ILE A 39 -7.33 5.41 -2.65
C ILE A 39 -6.28 4.95 -3.67
N SER A 40 -5.28 5.78 -3.92
CA SER A 40 -4.11 5.42 -4.74
C SER A 40 -2.83 5.95 -4.12
N PRO A 41 -1.68 5.31 -4.34
CA PRO A 41 -0.40 5.86 -3.92
C PRO A 41 -0.11 7.19 -4.62
N ILE A 42 0.63 8.09 -3.96
CA ILE A 42 1.07 9.33 -4.63
C ILE A 42 2.20 9.03 -5.61
N ASN A 43 2.25 9.76 -6.72
CA ASN A 43 3.30 9.61 -7.74
C ASN A 43 4.73 9.72 -7.19
N LYS A 44 4.94 10.47 -6.11
CA LYS A 44 6.25 10.59 -5.46
C LYS A 44 6.75 9.24 -4.94
N VAL A 45 5.87 8.41 -4.39
CA VAL A 45 6.21 7.06 -3.90
C VAL A 45 6.52 6.13 -5.07
N ILE A 46 5.71 6.18 -6.12
CA ILE A 46 5.92 5.39 -7.35
C ILE A 46 7.28 5.72 -7.97
N LYS A 47 7.56 7.00 -8.18
CA LYS A 47 8.84 7.48 -8.75
C LYS A 47 10.04 7.25 -7.84
N PHE A 48 9.84 7.03 -6.55
CA PHE A 48 10.93 6.80 -5.62
C PHE A 48 11.63 5.46 -5.88
N ALA A 49 10.89 4.43 -6.27
CA ALA A 49 11.46 3.13 -6.63
C ALA A 49 12.43 3.22 -7.83
N ASP A 50 12.17 4.09 -8.78
CA ASP A 50 13.03 4.30 -9.95
C ASP A 50 14.38 4.95 -9.62
N LYS A 51 14.54 5.54 -8.42
CA LYS A 51 15.79 6.18 -7.98
C LYS A 51 16.87 5.19 -7.55
N PHE A 52 16.49 3.96 -7.32
CA PHE A 52 17.45 2.93 -6.92
C PHE A 52 18.01 2.22 -8.16
N PRO A 53 19.28 1.76 -8.14
CA PRO A 53 19.79 0.86 -9.17
C PRO A 53 19.03 -0.47 -9.12
N ASP A 54 19.16 -1.28 -10.15
CA ASP A 54 18.56 -2.62 -10.15
C ASP A 54 19.36 -3.60 -9.27
N GLU A 55 20.64 -3.35 -9.15
CA GLU A 55 21.54 -4.04 -8.24
C GLU A 55 21.86 -3.15 -7.04
N ILE A 56 21.28 -3.47 -5.87
CA ILE A 56 21.39 -2.66 -4.65
C ILE A 56 22.33 -3.35 -3.67
N LEU A 57 23.63 -3.12 -3.81
CA LEU A 57 24.65 -3.75 -2.99
C LEU A 57 24.79 -3.13 -1.60
N ASP A 58 24.56 -1.83 -1.49
CA ASP A 58 24.62 -1.11 -0.23
C ASP A 58 23.44 -1.45 0.68
N LYS A 59 23.73 -1.88 1.91
CA LYS A 59 22.73 -2.31 2.90
C LYS A 59 21.76 -1.19 3.27
N SER A 60 22.27 0.03 3.45
CA SER A 60 21.47 1.20 3.81
C SER A 60 20.53 1.58 2.67
N GLN A 61 21.04 1.54 1.44
CA GLN A 61 20.24 1.79 0.24
C GLN A 61 19.13 0.73 0.06
N LEU A 62 19.45 -0.54 0.32
CA LEU A 62 18.47 -1.63 0.28
C LEU A 62 17.39 -1.47 1.36
N GLN A 63 17.75 -1.08 2.58
CA GLN A 63 16.79 -0.76 3.64
C GLN A 63 15.85 0.38 3.23
N ARG A 64 16.38 1.44 2.62
CA ARG A 64 15.57 2.57 2.12
C ARG A 64 14.64 2.15 0.99
N PHE A 65 15.11 1.31 0.06
CA PHE A 65 14.25 0.73 -0.99
C PHE A 65 13.11 -0.07 -0.38
N LEU A 66 13.40 -1.08 0.45
CA LEU A 66 12.39 -1.91 1.11
C LEU A 66 11.44 -1.10 2.01
N GLY A 67 11.96 -0.12 2.73
CA GLY A 67 11.15 0.80 3.54
C GLY A 67 10.17 1.61 2.71
N SER A 68 10.55 2.02 1.50
CA SER A 68 9.67 2.74 0.59
C SER A 68 8.49 1.91 0.08
N LEU A 69 8.66 0.59 0.01
CA LEU A 69 7.62 -0.33 -0.44
C LEU A 69 6.47 -0.47 0.54
N ASN A 70 6.64 -0.09 1.81
CA ASN A 70 5.54 -0.10 2.78
C ASN A 70 4.37 0.79 2.35
N TYR A 71 4.63 1.87 1.62
CA TYR A 71 3.58 2.77 1.11
C TYR A 71 2.75 2.16 -0.03
N VAL A 72 3.22 1.09 -0.64
CA VAL A 72 2.52 0.41 -1.74
C VAL A 72 2.10 -1.01 -1.37
N ALA A 73 2.45 -1.47 -0.19
CA ALA A 73 2.21 -2.85 0.24
C ALA A 73 0.72 -3.24 0.21
N ASP A 74 -0.17 -2.31 0.54
CA ASP A 74 -1.63 -2.57 0.52
C ASP A 74 -2.20 -2.70 -0.91
N PHE A 75 -1.47 -2.22 -1.91
CA PHE A 75 -1.86 -2.24 -3.32
C PHE A 75 -1.19 -3.36 -4.11
N TYR A 76 -0.19 -4.02 -3.53
CA TYR A 76 0.65 -5.01 -4.19
C TYR A 76 0.49 -6.38 -3.54
N GLN A 77 -0.21 -7.26 -4.25
CA GLN A 77 -0.43 -8.64 -3.81
C GLN A 77 0.91 -9.38 -3.64
N ASN A 78 1.10 -10.06 -2.50
CA ASN A 78 2.30 -10.87 -2.22
C ASN A 78 3.66 -10.13 -2.22
N LEU A 79 3.69 -8.80 -2.14
CA LEU A 79 4.94 -8.02 -2.17
C LEU A 79 5.97 -8.51 -1.14
N ARG A 80 5.56 -8.73 0.10
CA ARG A 80 6.47 -9.18 1.16
C ARG A 80 7.13 -10.53 0.86
N LYS A 81 6.38 -11.45 0.25
CA LYS A 81 6.90 -12.76 -0.16
C LYS A 81 7.94 -12.61 -1.27
N GLN A 82 7.62 -11.79 -2.26
CA GLN A 82 8.53 -11.51 -3.38
C GLN A 82 9.82 -10.84 -2.90
N CYS A 83 9.74 -9.96 -1.90
CA CYS A 83 10.89 -9.28 -1.31
C CYS A 83 11.73 -10.16 -0.36
N LYS A 84 11.33 -11.41 -0.07
CA LYS A 84 12.07 -12.25 0.88
C LYS A 84 13.58 -12.33 0.57
N PRO A 85 14.03 -12.61 -0.67
CA PRO A 85 15.46 -12.65 -0.99
C PRO A 85 16.18 -11.31 -0.75
N LEU A 86 15.48 -10.19 -0.87
CA LEU A 86 16.01 -8.86 -0.57
C LEU A 86 16.14 -8.63 0.94
N PHE A 87 15.20 -9.11 1.75
CA PHE A 87 15.29 -9.06 3.21
C PHE A 87 16.42 -9.96 3.73
N ASP A 88 16.66 -11.12 3.12
CA ASP A 88 17.75 -12.03 3.48
C ASP A 88 19.11 -11.35 3.29
N ARG A 89 19.24 -10.40 2.36
CA ARG A 89 20.42 -9.55 2.15
C ARG A 89 20.69 -8.56 3.30
N LEU A 90 19.75 -8.31 4.17
CA LEU A 90 19.92 -7.42 5.33
C LEU A 90 20.49 -8.13 6.56
N GLN A 91 20.63 -9.46 6.53
CA GLN A 91 21.19 -10.26 7.62
C GLN A 91 22.69 -9.98 7.83
N ASN A 92 23.27 -10.50 8.92
CA ASN A 92 24.69 -10.30 9.23
C ASN A 92 25.62 -10.95 8.20
N ASN A 93 25.29 -12.18 7.75
CA ASN A 93 25.99 -12.88 6.69
C ASN A 93 25.10 -13.02 5.46
N PRO A 94 24.99 -11.96 4.64
CA PRO A 94 24.06 -11.99 3.53
C PRO A 94 24.59 -12.92 2.42
N PRO A 95 23.70 -13.69 1.75
CA PRO A 95 24.08 -14.44 0.57
C PRO A 95 24.60 -13.47 -0.51
N PRO A 96 25.45 -13.92 -1.47
CA PRO A 96 25.93 -13.06 -2.54
C PRO A 96 24.76 -12.49 -3.35
N TRP A 97 24.96 -11.31 -3.94
CA TRP A 97 23.97 -10.76 -4.89
C TRP A 97 24.01 -11.58 -6.17
N THR A 98 22.85 -12.01 -6.61
CA THR A 98 22.67 -12.81 -7.83
C THR A 98 21.68 -12.12 -8.77
N SER A 99 21.41 -12.73 -9.92
CA SER A 99 20.37 -12.27 -10.84
C SER A 99 18.95 -12.28 -10.24
N VAL A 100 18.69 -13.15 -9.24
CA VAL A 100 17.38 -13.26 -8.60
C VAL A 100 16.96 -11.98 -7.87
N PRO A 101 17.73 -11.42 -6.92
CA PRO A 101 17.44 -10.12 -6.34
C PRO A 101 17.29 -8.99 -7.38
N THR A 102 18.14 -8.97 -8.42
CA THR A 102 18.05 -7.97 -9.50
C THR A 102 16.71 -8.06 -10.22
N SER A 103 16.32 -9.25 -10.64
CA SER A 103 15.01 -9.48 -11.29
C SER A 103 13.84 -9.04 -10.40
N ILE A 104 13.88 -9.36 -9.09
CA ILE A 104 12.86 -8.93 -8.14
C ILE A 104 12.76 -7.40 -8.07
N VAL A 105 13.90 -6.68 -8.02
CA VAL A 105 13.90 -5.21 -7.99
C VAL A 105 13.28 -4.65 -9.28
N GLN A 106 13.61 -5.21 -10.44
CA GLN A 106 13.06 -4.79 -11.74
C GLN A 106 11.54 -5.04 -11.81
N ASP A 107 11.08 -6.21 -11.39
CA ASP A 107 9.66 -6.57 -11.37
C ASP A 107 8.87 -5.64 -10.45
N ILE A 108 9.40 -5.34 -9.26
CA ILE A 108 8.78 -4.39 -8.33
C ILE A 108 8.67 -3.00 -8.97
N LYS A 109 9.75 -2.48 -9.56
CA LYS A 109 9.74 -1.18 -10.23
C LYS A 109 8.71 -1.11 -11.36
N LYS A 110 8.58 -2.19 -12.13
CA LYS A 110 7.60 -2.29 -13.21
C LYS A 110 6.18 -2.32 -12.64
N TYR A 111 5.93 -3.17 -11.64
CA TYR A 111 4.59 -3.35 -11.09
C TYR A 111 4.09 -2.13 -10.31
N VAL A 112 4.95 -1.45 -9.56
CA VAL A 112 4.59 -0.23 -8.81
C VAL A 112 4.02 0.86 -9.72
N LYS A 113 4.33 0.86 -11.01
CA LYS A 113 3.79 1.81 -12.00
C LYS A 113 2.35 1.50 -12.42
N THR A 114 1.90 0.26 -12.21
CA THR A 114 0.59 -0.25 -12.64
C THR A 114 -0.33 -0.63 -11.46
N LEU A 115 -0.05 -0.11 -10.27
CA LEU A 115 -0.81 -0.45 -9.07
C LEU A 115 -2.30 -0.08 -9.23
N PRO A 116 -3.21 -0.96 -8.79
CA PRO A 116 -4.63 -0.67 -8.81
C PRO A 116 -4.99 0.44 -7.81
N CYS A 117 -6.09 1.14 -8.05
CA CYS A 117 -6.72 1.95 -7.02
C CYS A 117 -7.57 1.03 -6.14
N LEU A 118 -7.52 1.24 -4.82
CA LEU A 118 -8.39 0.55 -3.88
C LEU A 118 -9.64 1.39 -3.59
N GLY A 119 -10.80 0.74 -3.45
CA GLY A 119 -12.03 1.38 -3.01
C GLY A 119 -12.02 1.66 -1.51
N ILE A 120 -12.60 2.78 -1.10
CA ILE A 120 -12.91 3.02 0.31
C ILE A 120 -14.17 2.21 0.65
N SER A 121 -14.09 1.37 1.68
CA SER A 121 -15.23 0.56 2.10
C SER A 121 -16.40 1.45 2.52
N THR A 122 -17.60 1.19 1.95
CA THR A 122 -18.83 1.87 2.31
C THR A 122 -19.79 0.91 3.02
N ILE A 123 -20.54 1.39 4.00
CA ILE A 123 -21.43 0.54 4.82
C ILE A 123 -22.49 -0.13 3.95
N ASN A 124 -23.08 0.59 3.02
CA ASN A 124 -24.23 0.14 2.23
C ASN A 124 -23.84 -0.61 0.94
N SER A 125 -22.57 -0.94 0.73
CA SER A 125 -22.16 -1.70 -0.44
C SER A 125 -22.23 -3.21 -0.20
N PHE A 126 -22.54 -3.97 -1.25
CA PHE A 126 -22.43 -5.42 -1.23
C PHE A 126 -20.96 -5.81 -1.13
N LYS A 127 -20.60 -6.63 -0.14
CA LYS A 127 -19.24 -7.10 0.10
C LYS A 127 -19.05 -8.48 -0.51
N ILE A 128 -17.95 -8.64 -1.21
CA ILE A 128 -17.52 -9.90 -1.84
C ILE A 128 -16.17 -10.25 -1.25
N VAL A 129 -16.06 -11.44 -0.69
CA VAL A 129 -14.79 -11.97 -0.19
C VAL A 129 -14.41 -13.16 -1.04
N GLU A 130 -13.32 -13.04 -1.76
CA GLU A 130 -12.67 -14.15 -2.46
C GLU A 130 -11.57 -14.70 -1.58
N THR A 131 -11.54 -16.00 -1.39
CA THR A 131 -10.53 -16.67 -0.56
C THR A 131 -9.85 -17.78 -1.34
N ASP A 132 -8.57 -17.93 -1.11
CA ASP A 132 -7.75 -19.02 -1.60
C ASP A 132 -6.83 -19.49 -0.48
N ALA A 133 -6.71 -20.78 -0.29
CA ALA A 133 -5.93 -21.37 0.79
C ALA A 133 -5.21 -22.65 0.34
N SER A 134 -4.02 -22.83 0.92
CA SER A 134 -3.22 -24.04 0.84
C SER A 134 -2.85 -24.51 2.25
N ASP A 135 -2.16 -25.63 2.38
CA ASP A 135 -1.73 -26.18 3.68
C ASP A 135 -0.83 -25.23 4.48
N ILE A 136 -0.19 -24.28 3.81
CA ILE A 136 0.80 -23.40 4.43
C ILE A 136 0.32 -21.95 4.51
N ARG A 137 -0.56 -21.51 3.59
CA ARG A 137 -0.88 -20.10 3.39
C ARG A 137 -2.35 -19.89 3.07
N TYR A 138 -2.80 -18.68 3.38
CA TYR A 138 -4.11 -18.22 2.94
C TYR A 138 -4.01 -16.84 2.30
N GLY A 139 -4.93 -16.56 1.39
CA GLY A 139 -5.11 -15.25 0.77
C GLY A 139 -6.58 -14.92 0.68
N SER A 140 -6.90 -13.63 0.80
CA SER A 140 -8.25 -13.16 0.53
C SER A 140 -8.22 -11.78 -0.12
N ILE A 141 -9.23 -11.51 -0.92
CA ILE A 141 -9.48 -10.22 -1.56
C ILE A 141 -10.85 -9.77 -1.12
N LEU A 142 -10.90 -8.65 -0.41
CA LEU A 142 -12.16 -7.97 -0.14
C LEU A 142 -12.47 -7.05 -1.31
N LYS A 143 -13.60 -7.26 -1.93
CA LYS A 143 -14.18 -6.40 -2.97
C LYS A 143 -15.49 -5.81 -2.48
N GLN A 144 -15.95 -4.78 -3.15
CA GLN A 144 -17.30 -4.22 -2.96
C GLN A 144 -17.95 -3.89 -4.29
N ARG A 145 -19.27 -3.92 -4.28
CA ARG A 145 -20.13 -3.44 -5.35
C ARG A 145 -21.10 -2.42 -4.75
N ILE A 146 -21.05 -1.18 -5.21
CA ILE A 146 -21.86 -0.09 -4.64
C ILE A 146 -23.33 -0.28 -5.01
N ASN A 147 -23.60 -0.63 -6.27
CA ASN A 147 -24.93 -0.98 -6.79
C ASN A 147 -24.82 -2.31 -7.54
N PRO A 148 -25.95 -3.04 -7.76
CA PRO A 148 -25.94 -4.32 -8.48
C PRO A 148 -25.26 -4.26 -9.84
N ASP A 149 -25.44 -3.16 -10.58
CA ASP A 149 -24.90 -2.97 -11.94
C ASP A 149 -23.52 -2.29 -11.95
N SER A 150 -22.97 -1.92 -10.79
CA SER A 150 -21.67 -1.28 -10.74
C SER A 150 -20.53 -2.30 -10.79
N PRO A 151 -19.37 -1.95 -11.38
CA PRO A 151 -18.22 -2.85 -11.39
C PRO A 151 -17.70 -3.10 -9.97
N GLU A 152 -17.13 -4.27 -9.78
CA GLU A 152 -16.46 -4.62 -8.53
C GLU A 152 -15.23 -3.76 -8.30
N GLN A 153 -15.08 -3.29 -7.07
CA GLN A 153 -13.92 -2.52 -6.62
C GLN A 153 -13.15 -3.33 -5.59
N ILE A 154 -11.86 -3.49 -5.78
CA ILE A 154 -10.98 -4.06 -4.76
C ILE A 154 -10.87 -3.05 -3.62
N VAL A 155 -11.14 -3.50 -2.40
CA VAL A 155 -11.02 -2.72 -1.17
C VAL A 155 -9.73 -3.05 -0.44
N ARG A 156 -9.40 -4.33 -0.35
CA ARG A 156 -8.21 -4.78 0.40
C ARG A 156 -7.74 -6.15 -0.05
N PHE A 157 -6.43 -6.33 -0.05
CA PHE A 157 -5.77 -7.63 -0.11
C PHE A 157 -5.38 -8.07 1.31
N HIS A 158 -5.55 -9.35 1.62
CA HIS A 158 -5.10 -9.93 2.87
C HIS A 158 -4.45 -11.28 2.61
N PHE A 159 -3.26 -11.48 3.17
CA PHE A 159 -2.47 -12.70 2.99
C PHE A 159 -1.79 -13.06 4.32
N GLY A 160 -1.70 -14.34 4.59
CA GLY A 160 -1.05 -14.85 5.78
C GLY A 160 -0.46 -16.25 5.59
N VAL A 161 0.22 -16.68 6.63
CA VAL A 161 0.74 -18.03 6.79
C VAL A 161 0.02 -18.63 7.97
N TRP A 162 -0.41 -19.90 7.86
CA TRP A 162 -1.00 -20.60 8.99
C TRP A 162 0.04 -20.74 10.10
N ASN A 163 -0.35 -20.45 11.31
CA ASN A 163 0.47 -20.80 12.47
C ASN A 163 0.57 -22.32 12.53
N LYS A 164 1.78 -22.85 12.67
CA LYS A 164 1.93 -24.24 13.05
C LYS A 164 1.34 -24.38 14.45
N ALA A 165 0.32 -25.23 14.58
CA ALA A 165 -0.19 -25.65 15.87
C ALA A 165 0.87 -26.42 16.64
#